data_b4324e2708bf2ead0194228e84faeb9f
#
_entry.id   b4324e2708bf2ead0194228e84faeb9f
#
_cell.length_a   1.000
_cell.length_b   1.000
_cell.length_c   1.000
_cell.angle_alpha   90.00
_cell.angle_beta   90.00
_cell.angle_gamma   90.00
#
_symmetry.space_group_name_H-M   'P 1'
#
loop_
_entity.id
_entity.type
_entity.pdbx_description
1 polymer ?
#
loop_
_entity_poly.entity_id
_entity_poly.type
_entity_poly.pdbx_seq_one_letter_code
_entity_poly.pdbx_strand_id
1 'polypeptide(L)'
;MKLKLSTLLAGLLLLSGCVGVESQNAESKNGPDKNFYIFLCFGQSNMEGFPGIPEQDTTNVDDRFQVLAAVDFTDGGRYNGPERKKGEWYTAIPPLCRPGCGLCPADYFGRTLVANLPEKIRVGVINISVAGCKIELFEKDTYQTYASTSASWMQNIIKTYDGNPYQYLVDMAKQAQKDGVIKGILLHQGESNNGDRQWPTKVKGIYDNLLQDLNLKAADVPLLAGELVAKDQGGACAGMNTIIDELPKTIPTAHVISATGCTKANSLHFNPAGYRLLGTRYGEEMLSLLGYPVKQSSE
;
A
#
# COMPACT_ATOMS: atom_id res chain seq x y z
N MET A 1 15.56 81.63 55.76
CA MET A 1 15.34 80.28 56.31
C MET A 1 14.84 79.42 55.22
N LYS A 2 15.70 78.63 54.57
CA LYS A 2 15.39 77.85 53.38
C LYS A 2 15.35 76.37 53.78
N LEU A 3 14.21 75.77 53.63
CA LEU A 3 13.96 74.36 53.85
C LEU A 3 14.36 73.55 52.60
N LYS A 4 15.26 72.61 52.73
CA LYS A 4 15.64 71.69 51.69
C LYS A 4 14.79 70.44 51.79
N LEU A 5 14.04 70.16 50.76
CA LEU A 5 13.26 68.95 50.59
C LEU A 5 14.11 67.91 49.86
N SER A 6 14.42 66.82 50.51
CA SER A 6 15.16 65.70 49.93
C SER A 6 14.15 64.67 49.33
N THR A 7 14.21 64.51 48.06
CA THR A 7 13.40 63.50 47.31
C THR A 7 14.11 62.17 47.34
N LEU A 8 13.50 61.15 47.91
CA LEU A 8 13.93 59.75 47.86
C LEU A 8 13.41 59.09 46.61
N LEU A 9 14.31 58.66 45.71
CA LEU A 9 13.98 57.96 44.49
C LEU A 9 14.05 56.44 44.77
N ALA A 10 12.90 55.80 44.87
CA ALA A 10 12.83 54.34 44.98
C ALA A 10 12.95 53.72 43.57
N GLY A 11 14.05 53.05 43.32
CA GLY A 11 14.27 52.29 42.08
C GLY A 11 13.52 50.98 42.14
N LEU A 12 12.55 50.80 41.21
CA LEU A 12 11.84 49.55 40.98
C LEU A 12 12.65 48.71 39.97
N LEU A 13 13.35 47.68 40.45
CA LEU A 13 13.97 46.67 39.60
C LEU A 13 12.88 45.75 39.02
N LEU A 14 12.57 45.93 37.76
CA LEU A 14 11.79 44.95 36.93
C LEU A 14 12.73 43.80 36.55
N LEU A 15 12.61 42.67 37.24
CA LEU A 15 13.18 41.39 36.79
C LEU A 15 12.35 40.86 35.64
N SER A 16 12.84 41.06 34.41
CA SER A 16 12.33 40.46 33.22
C SER A 16 12.77 39.00 33.19
N GLY A 17 11.89 38.10 33.66
CA GLY A 17 12.06 36.65 33.51
C GLY A 17 11.89 36.27 32.03
N CYS A 18 12.97 36.01 31.32
CA CYS A 18 12.93 35.29 30.06
C CYS A 18 12.48 33.86 30.34
N VAL A 19 11.21 33.56 30.06
CA VAL A 19 10.73 32.19 29.93
C VAL A 19 11.36 31.68 28.64
N GLY A 20 12.43 30.91 28.78
CA GLY A 20 12.98 30.15 27.65
C GLY A 20 11.94 29.13 27.22
N VAL A 21 11.37 29.33 26.04
CA VAL A 21 10.65 28.26 25.31
C VAL A 21 11.72 27.26 24.94
N GLU A 22 11.87 26.20 25.73
CA GLU A 22 12.58 25.00 25.30
C GLU A 22 11.83 24.49 24.08
N SER A 23 12.36 24.76 22.87
CA SER A 23 12.02 24.02 21.68
C SER A 23 12.42 22.56 21.96
N GLN A 24 11.44 21.71 22.16
CA GLN A 24 11.68 20.27 22.13
C GLN A 24 12.25 19.97 20.75
N ASN A 25 13.57 19.91 20.67
CA ASN A 25 14.26 19.29 19.54
C ASN A 25 13.73 17.86 19.48
N ALA A 26 12.88 17.57 18.48
CA ALA A 26 12.55 16.21 18.11
C ALA A 26 13.89 15.51 17.86
N GLU A 27 14.26 14.59 18.75
CA GLU A 27 15.39 13.68 18.53
C GLU A 27 15.21 13.07 17.13
N SER A 28 16.18 13.30 16.25
CA SER A 28 16.25 12.62 14.96
C SER A 28 16.33 11.13 15.28
N LYS A 29 15.22 10.40 15.00
CA LYS A 29 15.16 8.96 15.19
C LYS A 29 16.31 8.34 14.39
N ASN A 30 17.26 7.72 15.08
CA ASN A 30 18.33 6.96 14.47
C ASN A 30 17.73 5.71 13.79
N GLY A 31 17.32 5.83 12.52
CA GLY A 31 16.82 4.74 11.69
C GLY A 31 15.29 4.65 11.58
N PRO A 32 14.80 3.71 10.74
CA PRO A 32 13.37 3.53 10.48
C PRO A 32 12.62 3.02 11.71
N ASP A 33 11.36 3.43 11.86
CA ASP A 33 10.48 2.98 12.95
C ASP A 33 10.15 1.50 12.77
N LYS A 34 10.66 0.67 13.69
CA LYS A 34 10.43 -0.79 13.68
C LYS A 34 8.97 -1.18 13.92
N ASN A 35 8.13 -0.27 14.41
CA ASN A 35 6.70 -0.46 14.58
C ASN A 35 5.88 0.06 13.40
N PHE A 36 6.49 0.55 12.34
CA PHE A 36 5.81 0.91 11.11
C PHE A 36 6.04 -0.19 10.06
N TYR A 37 5.04 -1.06 9.89
CA TYR A 37 5.07 -2.19 8.96
C TYR A 37 4.57 -1.74 7.60
N ILE A 38 5.41 -1.86 6.58
CA ILE A 38 5.13 -1.39 5.22
C ILE A 38 4.96 -2.60 4.29
N PHE A 39 3.96 -2.51 3.41
CA PHE A 39 3.64 -3.54 2.43
C PHE A 39 3.61 -2.94 1.03
N LEU A 40 4.25 -3.65 0.09
CA LEU A 40 4.25 -3.27 -1.31
C LEU A 40 3.10 -3.97 -2.02
N CYS A 41 2.31 -3.24 -2.78
CA CYS A 41 1.20 -3.79 -3.55
C CYS A 41 1.44 -3.50 -5.04
N PHE A 42 1.35 -4.53 -5.88
CA PHE A 42 1.45 -4.37 -7.31
C PHE A 42 0.56 -5.38 -8.07
N GLY A 43 0.27 -5.08 -9.31
CA GLY A 43 -0.57 -5.95 -10.12
C GLY A 43 -1.33 -5.20 -11.21
N GLN A 44 -2.54 -5.68 -11.51
CA GLN A 44 -3.41 -5.08 -12.51
C GLN A 44 -4.71 -4.53 -11.90
N SER A 45 -5.78 -4.44 -12.68
CA SER A 45 -7.01 -3.73 -12.30
C SER A 45 -7.62 -4.12 -10.96
N ASN A 46 -7.57 -5.38 -10.55
CA ASN A 46 -8.07 -5.80 -9.24
C ASN A 46 -7.19 -5.30 -8.07
N MET A 47 -5.87 -5.11 -8.26
CA MET A 47 -5.02 -4.46 -7.25
C MET A 47 -5.07 -2.93 -7.38
N GLU A 48 -5.24 -2.39 -8.58
CA GLU A 48 -5.42 -0.96 -8.83
C GLU A 48 -6.69 -0.43 -8.14
N GLY A 49 -7.77 -1.22 -8.18
CA GLY A 49 -9.08 -0.94 -7.61
C GLY A 49 -10.16 -0.70 -8.65
N PHE A 50 -11.15 -1.63 -8.71
CA PHE A 50 -12.30 -1.59 -9.62
C PHE A 50 -13.47 -2.37 -9.01
N PRO A 51 -14.73 -1.96 -9.19
CA PRO A 51 -15.23 -0.63 -9.56
C PRO A 51 -15.26 0.32 -8.34
N GLY A 52 -15.92 1.43 -8.38
CA GLY A 52 -16.15 2.48 -7.41
C GLY A 52 -15.91 2.21 -5.90
N ILE A 53 -16.08 3.23 -5.08
CA ILE A 53 -15.86 3.18 -3.64
C ILE A 53 -17.17 3.49 -2.93
N PRO A 54 -17.81 2.52 -2.24
CA PRO A 54 -18.95 2.78 -1.37
C PRO A 54 -18.58 3.71 -0.21
N GLU A 55 -19.53 4.51 0.24
CA GLU A 55 -19.35 5.49 1.33
C GLU A 55 -18.80 4.82 2.62
N GLN A 56 -19.32 3.65 2.97
CA GLN A 56 -18.85 2.90 4.15
C GLN A 56 -17.36 2.58 4.12
N ASP A 57 -16.72 2.51 2.94
CA ASP A 57 -15.31 2.20 2.78
C ASP A 57 -14.43 3.45 2.91
N THR A 58 -15.02 4.64 2.86
CA THR A 58 -14.31 5.92 3.05
C THR A 58 -14.32 6.40 4.49
N THR A 59 -15.07 5.74 5.36
CA THR A 59 -15.26 6.13 6.77
C THR A 59 -14.56 5.16 7.72
N ASN A 60 -14.32 5.62 8.96
CA ASN A 60 -13.77 4.81 10.04
C ASN A 60 -12.45 4.08 9.66
N VAL A 61 -11.60 4.74 8.89
CA VAL A 61 -10.23 4.25 8.62
C VAL A 61 -9.38 4.61 9.83
N ASP A 62 -8.78 3.61 10.47
CA ASP A 62 -7.85 3.81 11.59
C ASP A 62 -6.62 4.59 11.10
N ASP A 63 -6.22 5.66 11.80
CA ASP A 63 -5.09 6.50 11.42
C ASP A 63 -3.75 5.77 11.43
N ARG A 64 -3.67 4.62 12.08
CA ARG A 64 -2.52 3.72 12.02
C ARG A 64 -2.39 3.01 10.67
N PHE A 65 -3.48 2.93 9.88
CA PHE A 65 -3.44 2.43 8.53
C PHE A 65 -3.19 3.59 7.55
N GLN A 66 -2.04 3.57 6.89
CA GLN A 66 -1.54 4.64 6.05
C GLN A 66 -1.24 4.18 4.62
N VAL A 67 -1.34 5.10 3.69
CA VAL A 67 -0.92 4.93 2.30
C VAL A 67 0.15 5.95 1.95
N LEU A 68 1.26 5.51 1.35
CA LEU A 68 2.21 6.41 0.70
C LEU A 68 1.63 6.79 -0.67
N ALA A 69 1.31 8.06 -0.86
CA ALA A 69 0.77 8.52 -2.13
C ALA A 69 1.80 8.31 -3.25
N ALA A 70 1.49 7.41 -4.16
CA ALA A 70 2.39 7.10 -5.28
C ALA A 70 2.40 8.20 -6.34
N VAL A 71 1.31 8.96 -6.44
CA VAL A 71 1.13 10.10 -7.35
C VAL A 71 0.39 11.21 -6.60
N ASP A 72 0.38 12.41 -7.18
CA ASP A 72 -0.43 13.50 -6.64
C ASP A 72 -1.93 13.22 -6.81
N PHE A 73 -2.69 13.48 -5.76
CA PHE A 73 -4.15 13.44 -5.75
C PHE A 73 -4.64 14.90 -5.67
N THR A 74 -4.91 15.48 -6.81
CA THR A 74 -5.42 16.84 -6.90
C THR A 74 -6.89 16.83 -7.31
N ASP A 75 -7.64 17.84 -6.92
CA ASP A 75 -9.04 18.03 -7.31
C ASP A 75 -9.14 18.34 -8.81
N GLY A 76 -8.99 17.30 -9.64
CA GLY A 76 -9.16 17.34 -11.10
C GLY A 76 -10.55 16.91 -11.58
N GLY A 77 -11.58 16.97 -10.72
CA GLY A 77 -12.98 16.70 -11.07
C GLY A 77 -13.38 15.22 -11.16
N ARG A 78 -12.48 14.29 -10.83
CA ARG A 78 -12.77 12.84 -10.72
C ARG A 78 -12.46 12.24 -9.35
N TYR A 79 -11.89 13.03 -8.46
CA TYR A 79 -11.50 12.63 -7.13
C TYR A 79 -12.15 13.56 -6.10
N ASN A 80 -13.04 13.03 -5.26
CA ASN A 80 -13.73 13.76 -4.20
C ASN A 80 -13.14 13.48 -2.80
N GLY A 81 -11.89 13.03 -2.74
CA GLY A 81 -11.18 12.75 -1.49
C GLY A 81 -10.19 13.86 -1.11
N PRO A 82 -9.50 13.71 0.03
CA PRO A 82 -8.48 14.65 0.47
C PRO A 82 -7.31 14.70 -0.51
N GLU A 83 -6.79 15.89 -0.79
CA GLU A 83 -5.58 16.06 -1.59
C GLU A 83 -4.41 15.28 -0.99
N ARG A 84 -3.58 14.70 -1.85
CA ARG A 84 -2.35 14.00 -1.45
C ARG A 84 -1.21 14.40 -2.36
N LYS A 85 -0.04 14.57 -1.78
CA LYS A 85 1.20 14.79 -2.52
C LYS A 85 1.99 13.50 -2.65
N LYS A 86 2.52 13.25 -3.82
CA LYS A 86 3.43 12.14 -4.08
C LYS A 86 4.53 12.08 -3.01
N GLY A 87 4.74 10.90 -2.45
CA GLY A 87 5.79 10.64 -1.48
C GLY A 87 5.46 11.04 -0.03
N GLU A 88 4.23 11.43 0.27
CA GLU A 88 3.77 11.72 1.63
C GLU A 88 2.79 10.63 2.12
N TRP A 89 2.81 10.36 3.43
CA TRP A 89 1.92 9.41 4.07
C TRP A 89 0.59 10.05 4.47
N TYR A 90 -0.50 9.33 4.25
CA TYR A 90 -1.86 9.74 4.59
C TYR A 90 -2.64 8.58 5.20
N THR A 91 -3.66 8.86 6.03
CA THR A 91 -4.66 7.85 6.39
C THR A 91 -5.17 7.17 5.12
N ALA A 92 -5.21 5.83 5.10
CA ALA A 92 -5.46 5.04 3.90
C ALA A 92 -6.94 5.01 3.50
N ILE A 93 -7.53 6.19 3.28
CA ILE A 93 -8.87 6.33 2.71
C ILE A 93 -8.78 6.00 1.21
N PRO A 94 -9.56 5.04 0.67
CA PRO A 94 -9.48 4.71 -0.76
C PRO A 94 -9.82 5.91 -1.67
N PRO A 95 -9.29 5.95 -2.90
CA PRO A 95 -8.48 4.92 -3.55
C PRO A 95 -7.02 4.93 -3.08
N LEU A 96 -6.38 3.75 -3.05
CA LEU A 96 -5.00 3.60 -2.55
C LEU A 96 -3.94 3.62 -3.66
N CYS A 97 -4.33 3.51 -4.93
CA CYS A 97 -3.41 3.47 -6.05
C CYS A 97 -3.19 4.83 -6.68
N ARG A 98 -4.20 5.40 -7.32
CA ARG A 98 -4.19 6.72 -7.98
C ARG A 98 -5.61 7.30 -8.11
N PRO A 99 -5.77 8.59 -8.41
CA PRO A 99 -7.09 9.19 -8.63
C PRO A 99 -7.88 8.44 -9.70
N GLY A 100 -9.17 8.24 -9.45
CA GLY A 100 -10.09 7.54 -10.36
C GLY A 100 -10.07 6.01 -10.29
N CYS A 101 -9.22 5.42 -9.42
CA CYS A 101 -9.30 4.01 -9.05
C CYS A 101 -10.43 3.75 -8.04
N GLY A 102 -10.73 2.48 -7.79
CA GLY A 102 -11.75 2.04 -6.85
C GLY A 102 -11.20 1.43 -5.58
N LEU A 103 -12.08 0.68 -4.89
CA LEU A 103 -11.70 -0.18 -3.78
C LEU A 103 -10.84 -1.34 -4.28
N CYS A 104 -9.85 -1.76 -3.50
CA CYS A 104 -8.94 -2.85 -3.83
C CYS A 104 -8.68 -3.75 -2.60
N PRO A 105 -8.08 -4.93 -2.77
CA PRO A 105 -7.81 -5.81 -1.62
C PRO A 105 -6.92 -5.17 -0.55
N ALA A 106 -6.01 -4.26 -0.92
CA ALA A 106 -5.12 -3.60 0.02
C ALA A 106 -5.86 -2.76 1.08
N ASP A 107 -7.09 -2.28 0.78
CA ASP A 107 -7.91 -1.53 1.74
C ASP A 107 -8.25 -2.38 2.96
N TYR A 108 -8.85 -3.53 2.74
CA TYR A 108 -9.25 -4.42 3.84
C TYR A 108 -8.10 -5.26 4.38
N PHE A 109 -7.03 -5.45 3.62
CA PHE A 109 -5.77 -5.96 4.15
C PHE A 109 -5.27 -5.07 5.30
N GLY A 110 -5.09 -3.78 5.07
CA GLY A 110 -4.57 -2.88 6.08
C GLY A 110 -5.52 -2.70 7.27
N ARG A 111 -6.83 -2.59 7.02
CA ARG A 111 -7.86 -2.55 8.09
C ARG A 111 -7.82 -3.80 8.97
N THR A 112 -7.69 -4.99 8.37
CA THR A 112 -7.58 -6.25 9.11
C THR A 112 -6.31 -6.28 9.96
N LEU A 113 -5.18 -5.82 9.42
CA LEU A 113 -3.94 -5.76 10.17
C LEU A 113 -4.05 -4.84 11.39
N VAL A 114 -4.48 -3.58 11.24
CA VAL A 114 -4.54 -2.64 12.37
C VAL A 114 -5.57 -3.05 13.43
N ALA A 115 -6.64 -3.75 13.05
CA ALA A 115 -7.63 -4.28 13.98
C ALA A 115 -7.06 -5.38 14.90
N ASN A 116 -6.05 -6.12 14.43
CA ASN A 116 -5.49 -7.29 15.12
C ASN A 116 -4.09 -7.06 15.70
N LEU A 117 -3.32 -6.13 15.16
CA LEU A 117 -1.99 -5.79 15.64
C LEU A 117 -2.04 -4.95 16.93
N PRO A 118 -0.98 -5.00 17.77
CA PRO A 118 -0.84 -4.10 18.91
C PRO A 118 -0.95 -2.62 18.51
N GLU A 119 -1.53 -1.79 19.38
CA GLU A 119 -1.79 -0.35 19.11
C GLU A 119 -0.55 0.46 18.69
N LYS A 120 0.63 0.08 19.16
CA LYS A 120 1.89 0.74 18.79
C LYS A 120 2.31 0.48 17.35
N ILE A 121 1.72 -0.51 16.67
CA ILE A 121 2.11 -0.88 15.30
C ILE A 121 1.22 -0.11 14.31
N ARG A 122 1.88 0.59 13.41
CA ARG A 122 1.28 1.23 12.24
C ARG A 122 1.46 0.34 11.01
N VAL A 123 0.57 0.46 10.06
CA VAL A 123 0.57 -0.27 8.81
C VAL A 123 0.59 0.72 7.65
N GLY A 124 1.52 0.57 6.74
CA GLY A 124 1.62 1.38 5.52
C GLY A 124 1.52 0.52 4.27
N VAL A 125 0.87 1.02 3.24
CA VAL A 125 0.84 0.38 1.92
C VAL A 125 1.34 1.33 0.84
N ILE A 126 1.97 0.76 -0.19
CA ILE A 126 2.35 1.45 -1.43
C ILE A 126 1.74 0.63 -2.57
N ASN A 127 0.88 1.24 -3.38
CA ASN A 127 0.19 0.53 -4.46
C ASN A 127 0.58 1.09 -5.82
N ILE A 128 1.35 0.31 -6.59
CA ILE A 128 1.74 0.59 -7.97
C ILE A 128 1.13 -0.49 -8.86
N SER A 129 -0.02 -0.20 -9.42
CA SER A 129 -0.76 -1.14 -10.26
C SER A 129 -1.21 -0.50 -11.57
N VAL A 130 -1.30 -1.31 -12.63
CA VAL A 130 -1.65 -0.85 -13.97
C VAL A 130 -2.76 -1.74 -14.53
N ALA A 131 -3.95 -1.17 -14.71
CA ALA A 131 -5.09 -1.90 -15.28
C ALA A 131 -4.73 -2.63 -16.57
N GLY A 132 -5.20 -3.88 -16.71
CA GLY A 132 -5.05 -4.67 -17.92
C GLY A 132 -3.63 -5.10 -18.28
N CYS A 133 -2.62 -4.79 -17.47
CA CYS A 133 -1.25 -5.15 -17.79
C CYS A 133 -0.98 -6.65 -17.61
N LYS A 134 -0.08 -7.17 -18.44
CA LYS A 134 0.60 -8.44 -18.17
C LYS A 134 1.67 -8.26 -17.12
N ILE A 135 2.08 -9.37 -16.49
CA ILE A 135 3.14 -9.37 -15.48
C ILE A 135 4.49 -8.88 -16.03
N GLU A 136 4.72 -9.02 -17.32
CA GLU A 136 5.89 -8.55 -18.06
C GLU A 136 6.12 -7.05 -17.92
N LEU A 137 5.11 -6.26 -17.59
CA LEU A 137 5.27 -4.84 -17.32
C LEU A 137 6.17 -4.57 -16.10
N PHE A 138 6.25 -5.52 -15.17
CA PHE A 138 7.08 -5.42 -13.96
C PHE A 138 8.42 -6.15 -14.08
N GLU A 139 8.74 -6.74 -15.24
CA GLU A 139 10.06 -7.33 -15.48
C GLU A 139 11.11 -6.22 -15.63
N LYS A 140 12.13 -6.25 -14.78
CA LYS A 140 13.14 -5.17 -14.64
C LYS A 140 13.81 -4.79 -15.96
N ASP A 141 14.20 -5.77 -16.75
CA ASP A 141 15.07 -5.57 -17.92
C ASP A 141 14.28 -5.62 -19.25
N THR A 142 13.07 -6.14 -19.28
CA THR A 142 12.34 -6.44 -20.53
C THR A 142 11.00 -5.71 -20.66
N TYR A 143 10.57 -4.98 -19.65
CA TYR A 143 9.27 -4.29 -19.59
C TYR A 143 9.03 -3.33 -20.78
N GLN A 144 10.09 -2.71 -21.35
CA GLN A 144 9.95 -1.73 -22.43
C GLN A 144 9.31 -2.32 -23.68
N THR A 145 9.65 -3.59 -24.00
CA THR A 145 9.06 -4.29 -25.16
C THR A 145 7.56 -4.40 -24.99
N TYR A 146 7.08 -4.76 -23.80
CA TYR A 146 5.66 -4.83 -23.51
C TYR A 146 5.02 -3.42 -23.45
N ALA A 147 5.62 -2.50 -22.72
CA ALA A 147 5.09 -1.15 -22.53
C ALA A 147 4.91 -0.39 -23.85
N SER A 148 5.90 -0.47 -24.76
CA SER A 148 5.86 0.23 -26.05
C SER A 148 4.78 -0.27 -26.99
N THR A 149 4.37 -1.54 -26.87
CA THR A 149 3.32 -2.17 -27.69
C THR A 149 1.94 -2.17 -27.04
N SER A 150 1.85 -1.67 -25.81
CA SER A 150 0.59 -1.58 -25.07
C SER A 150 -0.36 -0.55 -25.68
N ALA A 151 -1.67 -0.71 -25.44
CA ALA A 151 -2.67 0.26 -25.87
C ALA A 151 -2.40 1.66 -25.29
N SER A 152 -2.75 2.71 -26.01
CA SER A 152 -2.45 4.11 -25.63
C SER A 152 -2.97 4.50 -24.24
N TRP A 153 -4.14 4.01 -23.85
CA TRP A 153 -4.68 4.26 -22.51
C TRP A 153 -3.80 3.64 -21.41
N MET A 154 -3.24 2.44 -21.63
CA MET A 154 -2.32 1.78 -20.70
C MET A 154 -0.98 2.53 -20.66
N GLN A 155 -0.47 2.96 -21.84
CA GLN A 155 0.74 3.79 -21.89
C GLN A 155 0.58 5.10 -21.09
N ASN A 156 -0.62 5.69 -21.05
CA ASN A 156 -0.91 6.87 -20.25
C ASN A 156 -0.83 6.55 -18.74
N ILE A 157 -1.31 5.38 -18.33
CA ILE A 157 -1.14 4.92 -16.93
C ILE A 157 0.35 4.69 -16.62
N ILE A 158 1.06 3.98 -17.49
CA ILE A 158 2.50 3.71 -17.33
C ILE A 158 3.30 5.01 -17.18
N LYS A 159 2.95 6.06 -17.94
CA LYS A 159 3.59 7.39 -17.83
C LYS A 159 3.42 8.02 -16.44
N THR A 160 2.32 7.74 -15.71
CA THR A 160 2.16 8.27 -14.34
C THR A 160 3.16 7.66 -13.36
N TYR A 161 3.80 6.55 -13.74
CA TYR A 161 4.86 5.87 -13.02
C TYR A 161 6.22 6.04 -13.72
N ASP A 162 6.48 7.24 -14.26
CA ASP A 162 7.74 7.63 -14.93
C ASP A 162 8.15 6.64 -16.06
N GLY A 163 7.18 5.95 -16.66
CA GLY A 163 7.38 5.01 -17.76
C GLY A 163 7.87 3.61 -17.33
N ASN A 164 8.19 3.40 -16.06
CA ASN A 164 8.70 2.13 -15.52
C ASN A 164 8.07 1.80 -14.16
N PRO A 165 6.92 1.12 -14.11
CA PRO A 165 6.23 0.80 -12.87
C PRO A 165 7.06 -0.03 -11.88
N TYR A 166 7.95 -0.93 -12.36
CA TYR A 166 8.85 -1.68 -11.49
C TYR A 166 9.83 -0.75 -10.76
N GLN A 167 10.59 0.06 -11.50
CA GLN A 167 11.56 0.97 -10.90
C GLN A 167 10.87 2.00 -9.99
N TYR A 168 9.69 2.45 -10.40
CA TYR A 168 8.88 3.37 -9.59
C TYR A 168 8.48 2.76 -8.24
N LEU A 169 8.06 1.48 -8.23
CA LEU A 169 7.79 0.75 -6.99
C LEU A 169 9.04 0.65 -6.10
N VAL A 170 10.19 0.35 -6.69
CA VAL A 170 11.48 0.28 -5.99
C VAL A 170 11.83 1.64 -5.37
N ASP A 171 11.68 2.74 -6.10
CA ASP A 171 12.04 4.08 -5.62
C ASP A 171 11.11 4.52 -4.48
N MET A 172 9.80 4.30 -4.60
CA MET A 172 8.83 4.56 -3.54
C MET A 172 9.10 3.69 -2.31
N ALA A 173 9.46 2.42 -2.50
CA ALA A 173 9.82 1.51 -1.42
C ALA A 173 11.10 1.96 -0.69
N LYS A 174 12.14 2.40 -1.41
CA LYS A 174 13.36 2.96 -0.81
C LYS A 174 13.09 4.23 -0.01
N GLN A 175 12.15 5.07 -0.48
CA GLN A 175 11.71 6.22 0.29
C GLN A 175 11.05 5.76 1.60
N ALA A 176 10.11 4.84 1.52
CA ALA A 176 9.37 4.32 2.66
C ALA A 176 10.25 3.57 3.68
N GLN A 177 11.34 2.92 3.23
CA GLN A 177 12.31 2.28 4.12
C GLN A 177 13.02 3.27 5.07
N LYS A 178 12.96 4.57 4.82
CA LYS A 178 13.46 5.60 5.74
C LYS A 178 12.53 5.78 6.94
N ASP A 179 11.24 5.46 6.76
CA ASP A 179 10.19 5.68 7.74
C ASP A 179 9.82 4.40 8.51
N GLY A 180 9.89 3.23 7.87
CA GLY A 180 9.47 1.96 8.46
C GLY A 180 10.16 0.73 7.87
N VAL A 181 9.59 -0.45 8.13
CA VAL A 181 10.15 -1.74 7.74
C VAL A 181 9.20 -2.45 6.77
N ILE A 182 9.71 -2.84 5.59
CA ILE A 182 8.93 -3.64 4.63
C ILE A 182 8.75 -5.05 5.20
N LYS A 183 7.50 -5.52 5.28
CA LYS A 183 7.08 -6.78 5.91
C LYS A 183 6.39 -7.77 4.98
N GLY A 184 6.07 -7.37 3.76
CA GLY A 184 5.45 -8.26 2.78
C GLY A 184 5.14 -7.56 1.47
N ILE A 185 4.80 -8.37 0.49
CA ILE A 185 4.43 -7.94 -0.86
C ILE A 185 3.09 -8.57 -1.21
N LEU A 186 2.15 -7.76 -1.72
CA LEU A 186 0.84 -8.19 -2.20
C LEU A 186 0.82 -8.10 -3.73
N LEU A 187 0.47 -9.19 -4.37
CA LEU A 187 0.29 -9.30 -5.82
C LEU A 187 -1.16 -9.68 -6.14
N HIS A 188 -1.79 -8.95 -7.04
CA HIS A 188 -3.03 -9.42 -7.67
C HIS A 188 -2.96 -9.17 -9.18
N GLN A 189 -2.63 -10.23 -9.92
CA GLN A 189 -2.43 -10.19 -11.37
C GLN A 189 -2.60 -11.62 -11.94
N GLY A 190 -3.06 -11.74 -13.16
CA GLY A 190 -3.17 -13.02 -13.85
C GLY A 190 -4.13 -13.00 -15.02
N GLU A 191 -5.15 -12.14 -15.03
CA GLU A 191 -6.18 -12.10 -16.06
C GLU A 191 -5.58 -11.86 -17.45
N SER A 192 -4.60 -10.96 -17.54
CA SER A 192 -3.90 -10.65 -18.80
C SER A 192 -2.82 -11.69 -19.18
N ASN A 193 -2.49 -12.59 -18.26
CA ASN A 193 -1.61 -13.75 -18.49
C ASN A 193 -2.40 -15.08 -18.44
N ASN A 194 -3.71 -15.06 -18.67
CA ASN A 194 -4.57 -16.24 -18.57
C ASN A 194 -4.00 -17.41 -19.38
N GLY A 195 -3.71 -18.53 -18.68
CA GLY A 195 -3.13 -19.74 -19.28
C GLY A 195 -1.60 -19.72 -19.45
N ASP A 196 -0.91 -18.66 -19.04
CA ASP A 196 0.57 -18.55 -19.13
C ASP A 196 1.23 -19.41 -18.05
N ARG A 197 1.68 -20.59 -18.39
CA ARG A 197 2.36 -21.51 -17.46
C ARG A 197 3.73 -21.00 -17.00
N GLN A 198 4.32 -19.98 -17.64
CA GLN A 198 5.57 -19.35 -17.22
C GLN A 198 5.33 -18.23 -16.18
N TRP A 199 4.08 -17.87 -15.90
CA TRP A 199 3.73 -16.81 -14.98
C TRP A 199 4.39 -16.96 -13.59
N PRO A 200 4.44 -18.15 -12.93
CA PRO A 200 5.13 -18.28 -11.65
C PRO A 200 6.62 -17.98 -11.72
N THR A 201 7.28 -18.36 -12.81
CA THR A 201 8.71 -18.08 -13.06
C THR A 201 8.96 -16.58 -13.25
N LYS A 202 8.07 -15.90 -14.01
CA LYS A 202 8.16 -14.45 -14.21
C LYS A 202 7.95 -13.70 -12.90
N VAL A 203 6.94 -14.08 -12.11
CA VAL A 203 6.71 -13.53 -10.77
C VAL A 203 7.91 -13.74 -9.87
N LYS A 204 8.53 -14.93 -9.91
CA LYS A 204 9.76 -15.19 -9.15
C LYS A 204 10.87 -14.22 -9.53
N GLY A 205 11.11 -13.99 -10.81
CA GLY A 205 12.13 -13.03 -11.28
C GLY A 205 11.88 -11.62 -10.75
N ILE A 206 10.64 -11.17 -10.77
CA ILE A 206 10.25 -9.84 -10.22
C ILE A 206 10.46 -9.79 -8.70
N TYR A 207 10.02 -10.83 -8.00
CA TYR A 207 10.18 -10.92 -6.55
C TYR A 207 11.65 -10.94 -6.12
N ASP A 208 12.47 -11.74 -6.77
CA ASP A 208 13.92 -11.81 -6.51
C ASP A 208 14.58 -10.45 -6.75
N ASN A 209 14.22 -9.76 -7.83
CA ASN A 209 14.70 -8.41 -8.12
C ASN A 209 14.28 -7.40 -7.04
N LEU A 210 13.03 -7.44 -6.58
CA LEU A 210 12.56 -6.58 -5.48
C LEU A 210 13.34 -6.83 -4.20
N LEU A 211 13.57 -8.09 -3.84
CA LEU A 211 14.39 -8.43 -2.67
C LEU A 211 15.83 -7.89 -2.80
N GLN A 212 16.42 -8.04 -3.96
CA GLN A 212 17.78 -7.55 -4.23
C GLN A 212 17.85 -6.03 -4.20
N ASP A 213 17.00 -5.34 -4.96
CA ASP A 213 17.04 -3.88 -5.12
C ASP A 213 16.70 -3.11 -3.83
N LEU A 214 15.94 -3.75 -2.92
CA LEU A 214 15.54 -3.22 -1.62
C LEU A 214 16.35 -3.77 -0.45
N ASN A 215 17.33 -4.64 -0.71
CA ASN A 215 18.14 -5.32 0.30
C ASN A 215 17.28 -6.05 1.36
N LEU A 216 16.32 -6.83 0.88
CA LEU A 216 15.37 -7.59 1.71
C LEU A 216 15.72 -9.09 1.70
N LYS A 217 15.21 -9.81 2.71
CA LYS A 217 15.34 -11.27 2.79
C LYS A 217 13.97 -11.91 2.57
N ALA A 218 13.89 -12.93 1.75
CA ALA A 218 12.64 -13.64 1.46
C ALA A 218 11.92 -14.13 2.72
N ALA A 219 12.67 -14.61 3.73
CA ALA A 219 12.10 -15.07 5.00
C ALA A 219 11.38 -13.95 5.81
N ASP A 220 11.76 -12.70 5.61
CA ASP A 220 11.21 -11.55 6.33
C ASP A 220 10.10 -10.82 5.56
N VAL A 221 9.97 -11.11 4.25
CA VAL A 221 9.08 -10.39 3.32
C VAL A 221 8.36 -11.39 2.40
N PRO A 222 7.38 -12.14 2.91
CA PRO A 222 6.61 -13.08 2.09
C PRO A 222 5.84 -12.38 0.97
N LEU A 223 5.56 -13.13 -0.11
CA LEU A 223 4.73 -12.70 -1.23
C LEU A 223 3.33 -13.32 -1.08
N LEU A 224 2.30 -12.50 -1.03
CA LEU A 224 0.91 -12.95 -1.04
C LEU A 224 0.31 -12.68 -2.42
N ALA A 225 -0.17 -13.72 -3.09
CA ALA A 225 -0.80 -13.62 -4.41
C ALA A 225 -2.26 -14.07 -4.35
N GLY A 226 -3.19 -13.23 -4.81
CA GLY A 226 -4.62 -13.56 -4.80
C GLY A 226 -5.06 -14.31 -6.03
N GLU A 227 -5.95 -15.28 -5.84
CA GLU A 227 -6.72 -15.88 -6.92
C GLU A 227 -7.62 -14.87 -7.62
N LEU A 228 -7.86 -15.07 -8.89
CA LEU A 228 -8.79 -14.31 -9.71
C LEU A 228 -10.23 -14.72 -9.41
N VAL A 229 -11.21 -13.99 -9.98
CA VAL A 229 -12.63 -14.32 -9.86
C VAL A 229 -12.85 -15.81 -10.12
N ALA A 230 -13.39 -16.50 -9.12
CA ALA A 230 -13.51 -17.95 -9.10
C ALA A 230 -14.52 -18.48 -10.14
N LYS A 231 -14.39 -19.75 -10.49
CA LYS A 231 -15.24 -20.41 -11.51
C LYS A 231 -16.72 -20.44 -11.11
N ASP A 232 -17.01 -20.70 -9.85
CA ASP A 232 -18.38 -20.72 -9.29
C ASP A 232 -19.04 -19.34 -9.34
N GLN A 233 -18.24 -18.29 -9.35
CA GLN A 233 -18.65 -16.90 -9.59
C GLN A 233 -18.69 -16.56 -11.09
N GLY A 234 -18.37 -17.48 -11.99
CA GLY A 234 -18.33 -17.27 -13.44
C GLY A 234 -17.16 -16.37 -13.89
N GLY A 235 -16.00 -16.51 -13.25
CA GLY A 235 -14.76 -15.83 -13.64
C GLY A 235 -14.27 -16.30 -15.01
N ALA A 236 -14.02 -15.33 -15.93
CA ALA A 236 -13.55 -15.62 -17.27
C ALA A 236 -12.12 -16.19 -17.29
N CYS A 237 -11.33 -15.84 -16.30
CA CYS A 237 -9.93 -16.26 -16.16
C CYS A 237 -9.74 -17.25 -15.00
N ALA A 238 -10.80 -17.91 -14.51
CA ALA A 238 -10.74 -18.82 -13.37
C ALA A 238 -9.75 -19.99 -13.56
N GLY A 239 -9.47 -20.40 -14.79
CA GLY A 239 -8.45 -21.40 -15.10
C GLY A 239 -7.03 -20.97 -14.74
N MET A 240 -6.77 -19.68 -14.63
CA MET A 240 -5.48 -19.14 -14.20
C MET A 240 -5.18 -19.44 -12.73
N ASN A 241 -6.20 -19.62 -11.90
CA ASN A 241 -6.02 -19.92 -10.48
C ASN A 241 -5.19 -21.17 -10.25
N THR A 242 -5.34 -22.22 -11.10
CA THR A 242 -4.50 -23.43 -11.02
C THR A 242 -3.02 -23.15 -11.29
N ILE A 243 -2.70 -22.09 -12.03
CA ILE A 243 -1.32 -21.64 -12.27
C ILE A 243 -0.83 -20.78 -11.10
N ILE A 244 -1.69 -19.92 -10.56
CA ILE A 244 -1.40 -19.11 -9.37
C ILE A 244 -1.13 -20.03 -8.18
N ASP A 245 -1.88 -21.12 -8.01
CA ASP A 245 -1.72 -22.12 -6.95
C ASP A 245 -0.36 -22.87 -7.00
N GLU A 246 0.31 -22.85 -8.14
CA GLU A 246 1.66 -23.40 -8.28
C GLU A 246 2.77 -22.45 -7.74
N LEU A 247 2.43 -21.19 -7.43
CA LEU A 247 3.40 -20.18 -7.03
C LEU A 247 4.25 -20.59 -5.81
N PRO A 248 3.70 -21.20 -4.73
CA PRO A 248 4.50 -21.64 -3.58
C PRO A 248 5.54 -22.71 -3.91
N LYS A 249 5.35 -23.49 -5.01
CA LYS A 249 6.34 -24.45 -5.49
C LYS A 249 7.54 -23.74 -6.13
N THR A 250 7.33 -22.55 -6.66
CA THR A 250 8.36 -21.74 -7.32
C THR A 250 9.02 -20.75 -6.36
N ILE A 251 8.25 -20.19 -5.43
CA ILE A 251 8.66 -19.23 -4.40
C ILE A 251 8.22 -19.82 -3.05
N PRO A 252 9.11 -20.45 -2.27
CA PRO A 252 8.73 -21.10 -1.00
C PRO A 252 8.12 -20.18 0.06
N THR A 253 8.36 -18.88 -0.04
CA THR A 253 7.79 -17.84 0.84
C THR A 253 6.58 -17.15 0.23
N ALA A 254 6.01 -17.70 -0.85
CA ALA A 254 4.76 -17.20 -1.40
C ALA A 254 3.57 -17.96 -0.81
N HIS A 255 2.46 -17.23 -0.66
CA HIS A 255 1.18 -17.74 -0.17
C HIS A 255 0.08 -17.34 -1.14
N VAL A 256 -0.84 -18.24 -1.43
CA VAL A 256 -1.97 -17.97 -2.32
C VAL A 256 -3.21 -17.67 -1.50
N ILE A 257 -3.89 -16.57 -1.83
CA ILE A 257 -5.08 -16.09 -1.12
C ILE A 257 -6.32 -16.48 -1.94
N SER A 258 -7.14 -17.35 -1.38
CA SER A 258 -8.30 -17.87 -2.08
C SER A 258 -9.38 -16.82 -2.34
N ALA A 259 -9.89 -16.78 -3.57
CA ALA A 259 -11.03 -15.97 -3.97
C ALA A 259 -12.39 -16.69 -3.84
N THR A 260 -12.42 -17.90 -3.28
CA THR A 260 -13.67 -18.66 -3.08
C THR A 260 -14.69 -17.82 -2.30
N GLY A 261 -15.90 -17.65 -2.85
CA GLY A 261 -16.98 -16.85 -2.25
C GLY A 261 -16.82 -15.34 -2.39
N CYS A 262 -15.71 -14.82 -2.95
CA CYS A 262 -15.57 -13.41 -3.26
C CYS A 262 -16.49 -13.05 -4.44
N THR A 263 -17.48 -12.21 -4.18
CA THR A 263 -18.47 -11.82 -5.18
C THR A 263 -17.89 -10.85 -6.22
N LYS A 264 -18.47 -10.85 -7.41
CA LYS A 264 -17.95 -10.12 -8.58
C LYS A 264 -18.85 -8.96 -9.02
N ALA A 265 -18.25 -7.98 -9.67
CA ALA A 265 -18.94 -6.95 -10.45
C ALA A 265 -19.15 -7.42 -11.91
N ASN A 266 -18.18 -8.14 -12.47
CA ASN A 266 -18.23 -8.76 -13.80
C ASN A 266 -17.32 -10.01 -13.83
N SER A 267 -17.16 -10.63 -14.98
CA SER A 267 -16.37 -11.87 -15.09
C SER A 267 -14.86 -11.73 -14.84
N LEU A 268 -14.33 -10.51 -14.69
CA LEU A 268 -12.91 -10.22 -14.43
C LEU A 268 -12.67 -9.52 -13.09
N HIS A 269 -13.65 -8.79 -12.57
CA HIS A 269 -13.45 -7.91 -11.42
C HIS A 269 -14.38 -8.27 -10.27
N PHE A 270 -13.85 -8.20 -9.06
CA PHE A 270 -14.64 -8.30 -7.85
C PHE A 270 -15.52 -7.05 -7.67
N ASN A 271 -16.62 -7.20 -6.96
CA ASN A 271 -17.40 -6.08 -6.44
C ASN A 271 -16.84 -5.63 -5.07
N PRO A 272 -17.33 -4.54 -4.47
CA PRO A 272 -16.84 -4.09 -3.17
C PRO A 272 -16.89 -5.16 -2.07
N ALA A 273 -17.92 -6.00 -2.01
CA ALA A 273 -18.00 -7.09 -1.04
C ALA A 273 -16.92 -8.15 -1.29
N GLY A 274 -16.65 -8.48 -2.54
CA GLY A 274 -15.56 -9.39 -2.93
C GLY A 274 -14.20 -8.83 -2.56
N TYR A 275 -13.93 -7.54 -2.78
CA TYR A 275 -12.68 -6.91 -2.37
C TYR A 275 -12.51 -6.89 -0.84
N ARG A 276 -13.57 -6.63 -0.09
CA ARG A 276 -13.50 -6.68 1.38
C ARG A 276 -13.11 -8.07 1.86
N LEU A 277 -13.79 -9.11 1.38
CA LEU A 277 -13.51 -10.49 1.76
C LEU A 277 -12.09 -10.91 1.36
N LEU A 278 -11.69 -10.62 0.12
CA LEU A 278 -10.35 -10.96 -0.37
C LEU A 278 -9.27 -10.21 0.42
N GLY A 279 -9.45 -8.91 0.65
CA GLY A 279 -8.53 -8.10 1.43
C GLY A 279 -8.39 -8.57 2.88
N THR A 280 -9.51 -8.95 3.52
CA THR A 280 -9.50 -9.56 4.86
C THR A 280 -8.65 -10.83 4.88
N ARG A 281 -8.80 -11.72 3.91
CA ARG A 281 -8.00 -12.95 3.81
C ARG A 281 -6.51 -12.69 3.61
N TYR A 282 -6.15 -11.71 2.79
CA TYR A 282 -4.75 -11.26 2.69
C TYR A 282 -4.22 -10.82 4.06
N GLY A 283 -5.04 -10.07 4.82
CA GLY A 283 -4.68 -9.60 6.16
C GLY A 283 -4.54 -10.73 7.17
N GLU A 284 -5.46 -11.69 7.17
CA GLU A 284 -5.45 -12.86 8.06
C GLU A 284 -4.22 -13.73 7.82
N GLU A 285 -3.90 -14.01 6.54
CA GLU A 285 -2.70 -14.76 6.19
C GLU A 285 -1.44 -14.01 6.65
N MET A 286 -1.35 -12.71 6.40
CA MET A 286 -0.21 -11.92 6.85
C MET A 286 -0.09 -11.89 8.38
N LEU A 287 -1.19 -11.78 9.13
CA LEU A 287 -1.17 -11.87 10.60
C LEU A 287 -0.58 -13.19 11.07
N SER A 288 -0.99 -14.29 10.45
CA SER A 288 -0.44 -15.63 10.74
C SER A 288 1.07 -15.67 10.52
N LEU A 289 1.56 -15.13 9.39
CA LEU A 289 2.99 -15.08 9.05
C LEU A 289 3.79 -14.17 9.98
N LEU A 290 3.18 -13.13 10.49
CA LEU A 290 3.76 -12.22 11.48
C LEU A 290 3.69 -12.77 12.91
N GLY A 291 3.02 -13.93 13.14
CA GLY A 291 2.86 -14.56 14.45
C GLY A 291 1.80 -13.91 15.35
N TYR A 292 0.83 -13.21 14.75
CA TYR A 292 -0.29 -12.62 15.49
C TYR A 292 -1.58 -13.40 15.29
N PRO A 293 -2.36 -13.64 16.35
CA PRO A 293 -3.65 -14.28 16.23
C PRO A 293 -4.67 -13.37 15.55
N VAL A 294 -5.54 -13.95 14.73
CA VAL A 294 -6.72 -13.25 14.23
C VAL A 294 -7.75 -13.19 15.35
N LYS A 295 -8.16 -12.01 15.76
CA LYS A 295 -9.26 -11.83 16.72
C LYS A 295 -10.55 -12.26 16.04
N GLN A 296 -11.23 -13.26 16.59
CA GLN A 296 -12.57 -13.59 16.14
C GLN A 296 -13.45 -12.36 16.40
N SER A 297 -14.14 -11.88 15.36
CA SER A 297 -15.20 -10.90 15.55
C SER A 297 -16.23 -11.53 16.47
N SER A 298 -16.47 -10.93 17.65
CA SER A 298 -17.65 -11.25 18.44
C SER A 298 -18.87 -10.91 17.59
N GLU A 299 -19.63 -11.94 17.21
CA GLU A 299 -20.93 -11.81 16.54
C GLU A 299 -21.88 -10.91 17.34
#